data_6bb980de96028f3421a3753540d7eb87
#
_entry.id   6bb980de96028f3421a3753540d7eb87
#
_cell.length_a   1.000
_cell.length_b   1.000
_cell.length_c   1.000
_cell.angle_alpha   90.00
_cell.angle_beta   90.00
_cell.angle_gamma   90.00
#
_symmetry.space_group_name_H-M   'P 1'
#
loop_
_entity.id
_entity.type
_entity.pdbx_description
1 polymer ?
#
loop_
_entity_poly.entity_id
_entity_poly.type
_entity_poly.pdbx_seq_one_letter_code
_entity_poly.pdbx_strand_id
1 'polypeptide(L)'
;MLLAACTSGTGGSSTGKTSPVATSGHVSVRPTGPARLLPGESALACGDYIDNNAQAAPLQVVLGVVALPVSPGYPALGTSLSGDGNGPLRLFAKTGLVIRSGTRFELIVPAPFTSRLSIGWGSPGIPSHRVLVDNCADIGGAWLAYAGGYWIDHPACVPVIVRAGGKQQEVHIGVGAACPGQRTAAGVRP
;
A
#
# COMPACT_ATOMS: atom_id res chain seq x y z
N MET A 1 -23.16 52.30 41.36
CA MET A 1 -22.89 52.69 42.73
C MET A 1 -21.74 51.87 43.27
N LEU A 2 -20.70 52.60 43.65
CA LEU A 2 -19.59 52.35 44.58
C LEU A 2 -18.59 51.23 44.27
N LEU A 3 -17.35 51.58 43.82
CA LEU A 3 -16.16 52.14 44.53
C LEU A 3 -15.40 51.02 45.27
N ALA A 4 -14.27 50.69 44.73
CA ALA A 4 -12.90 51.04 45.14
C ALA A 4 -12.33 50.23 46.33
N ALA A 5 -11.15 49.62 46.19
CA ALA A 5 -9.96 50.13 46.84
C ALA A 5 -8.73 49.25 46.51
N CYS A 6 -7.63 49.96 46.20
CA CYS A 6 -6.26 49.47 46.10
C CYS A 6 -5.71 49.11 47.46
N THR A 7 -4.79 48.13 47.52
CA THR A 7 -3.72 48.13 48.51
C THR A 7 -2.43 47.56 47.94
N SER A 8 -1.40 48.37 47.99
CA SER A 8 -0.01 48.09 47.65
C SER A 8 0.67 47.24 48.74
N GLY A 9 1.44 46.26 48.33
CA GLY A 9 2.30 45.48 49.22
C GLY A 9 3.68 45.29 48.59
N THR A 10 4.64 46.00 49.14
CA THR A 10 6.07 46.07 48.78
C THR A 10 6.85 44.85 49.36
N GLY A 11 7.79 44.32 48.58
CA GLY A 11 9.01 43.77 49.15
C GLY A 11 9.25 42.27 49.02
N GLY A 12 10.34 41.92 48.38
CA GLY A 12 10.95 40.62 48.52
C GLY A 12 11.81 40.22 47.29
N SER A 13 13.02 40.85 47.22
CA SER A 13 14.08 40.34 46.32
C SER A 13 14.55 38.96 46.80
N SER A 14 14.45 37.98 45.90
CA SER A 14 15.14 36.70 46.06
C SER A 14 15.77 36.32 44.72
N THR A 15 17.08 36.50 44.68
CA THR A 15 17.96 36.09 43.58
C THR A 15 18.03 34.56 43.50
N GLY A 16 17.16 33.96 42.71
CA GLY A 16 17.20 32.55 42.33
C GLY A 16 17.89 32.38 40.98
N LYS A 17 19.10 31.86 41.02
CA LYS A 17 19.92 31.49 39.87
C LYS A 17 19.28 30.29 39.19
N THR A 18 18.48 30.51 38.14
CA THR A 18 17.91 29.46 37.34
C THR A 18 18.85 29.17 36.18
N SER A 19 19.47 27.97 36.19
CA SER A 19 20.18 27.39 35.07
C SER A 19 19.19 27.11 33.93
N PRO A 20 19.54 27.40 32.66
CA PRO A 20 18.70 27.04 31.55
C PRO A 20 18.72 25.52 31.36
N VAL A 21 17.57 24.89 31.48
CA VAL A 21 17.34 23.52 31.03
C VAL A 21 17.40 23.56 29.49
N ALA A 22 18.44 22.96 28.92
CA ALA A 22 18.57 22.74 27.50
C ALA A 22 17.51 21.71 27.09
N THR A 23 16.42 22.19 26.52
CA THR A 23 15.45 21.34 25.82
C THR A 23 16.11 20.86 24.50
N SER A 24 16.66 19.64 24.52
CA SER A 24 17.11 18.97 23.30
C SER A 24 15.89 18.69 22.45
N GLY A 25 15.59 19.62 21.56
CA GLY A 25 14.64 19.40 20.48
C GLY A 25 15.21 18.33 19.55
N HIS A 26 14.70 17.10 19.64
CA HIS A 26 14.88 16.11 18.59
C HIS A 26 14.21 16.65 17.33
N VAL A 27 14.97 17.32 16.49
CA VAL A 27 14.59 17.59 15.11
C VAL A 27 14.66 16.24 14.39
N SER A 28 13.51 15.61 14.25
CA SER A 28 13.35 14.45 13.39
C SER A 28 13.54 14.91 11.94
N VAL A 29 14.77 14.84 11.45
CA VAL A 29 15.10 15.10 10.06
C VAL A 29 14.47 13.96 9.26
N ARG A 30 13.32 14.24 8.64
CA ARG A 30 12.70 13.36 7.67
C ARG A 30 13.65 13.27 6.48
N PRO A 31 14.15 12.07 6.08
CA PRO A 31 14.99 11.97 4.91
C PRO A 31 14.17 12.39 3.68
N THR A 32 14.61 13.45 3.02
CA THR A 32 13.99 14.05 1.80
C THR A 32 14.56 13.42 0.52
N GLY A 33 15.06 12.20 0.55
CA GLY A 33 15.52 11.48 -0.64
C GLY A 33 14.56 10.34 -1.02
N PRO A 34 14.57 9.89 -2.28
CA PRO A 34 13.83 8.69 -2.66
C PRO A 34 14.28 7.53 -1.76
N ALA A 35 13.32 6.85 -1.13
CA ALA A 35 13.60 5.70 -0.27
C ALA A 35 14.40 4.68 -1.09
N ARG A 36 15.58 4.27 -0.60
CA ARG A 36 16.35 3.23 -1.24
C ARG A 36 15.60 1.91 -1.12
N LEU A 37 15.18 1.36 -2.26
CA LEU A 37 14.50 0.08 -2.33
C LEU A 37 15.45 -1.05 -1.89
N LEU A 38 14.92 -2.00 -1.13
CA LEU A 38 15.62 -3.23 -0.76
C LEU A 38 15.43 -4.31 -1.84
N PRO A 39 16.25 -5.34 -1.88
CA PRO A 39 16.02 -6.49 -2.77
C PRO A 39 14.61 -7.07 -2.57
N GLY A 40 13.88 -7.26 -3.68
CA GLY A 40 12.50 -7.74 -3.66
C GLY A 40 11.45 -6.64 -3.41
N GLU A 41 11.85 -5.39 -3.37
CA GLU A 41 10.93 -4.24 -3.32
C GLU A 41 10.87 -3.52 -4.67
N SER A 42 9.71 -2.96 -4.98
CA SER A 42 9.53 -2.01 -6.08
C SER A 42 8.70 -0.82 -5.62
N ALA A 43 8.86 0.30 -6.29
CA ALA A 43 8.01 1.46 -6.13
C ALA A 43 7.12 1.61 -7.36
N LEU A 44 5.83 1.85 -7.16
CA LEU A 44 4.91 2.18 -8.24
C LEU A 44 5.23 3.60 -8.72
N ALA A 45 5.59 3.73 -9.99
CA ALA A 45 5.75 5.04 -10.60
C ALA A 45 4.38 5.65 -10.89
N CYS A 46 4.09 6.80 -10.31
CA CYS A 46 2.78 7.43 -10.44
C CYS A 46 2.39 7.70 -11.90
N GLY A 47 3.35 8.00 -12.77
CA GLY A 47 3.11 8.26 -14.20
C GLY A 47 2.76 7.05 -15.05
N ASP A 48 2.89 5.82 -14.52
CA ASP A 48 2.62 4.57 -15.25
C ASP A 48 1.15 4.16 -15.24
N TYR A 49 0.25 5.04 -14.84
CA TYR A 49 -1.18 4.75 -14.87
C TYR A 49 -1.68 4.52 -16.30
N ILE A 50 -2.65 3.61 -16.45
CA ILE A 50 -3.33 3.33 -17.72
C ILE A 50 -4.73 3.96 -17.77
N ASP A 51 -5.28 4.35 -16.62
CA ASP A 51 -6.57 5.03 -16.51
C ASP A 51 -6.56 5.88 -15.22
N ASN A 52 -6.91 7.17 -15.34
CA ASN A 52 -7.03 8.11 -14.22
C ASN A 52 -8.50 8.37 -13.81
N ASN A 53 -9.44 7.68 -14.42
CA ASN A 53 -10.87 7.71 -14.06
C ASN A 53 -11.40 6.30 -13.77
N ALA A 54 -10.52 5.46 -13.22
CA ALA A 54 -10.84 4.07 -12.91
C ALA A 54 -11.97 3.96 -11.87
N GLN A 55 -12.65 2.82 -11.89
CA GLN A 55 -13.70 2.50 -10.92
C GLN A 55 -13.20 1.44 -9.94
N ALA A 56 -13.41 1.67 -8.64
CA ALA A 56 -13.06 0.67 -7.63
C ALA A 56 -13.95 -0.58 -7.73
N ALA A 57 -15.24 -0.40 -8.03
CA ALA A 57 -16.16 -1.53 -8.23
C ALA A 57 -15.87 -2.25 -9.58
N PRO A 58 -16.00 -3.60 -9.64
CA PRO A 58 -16.50 -4.53 -8.60
C PRO A 58 -15.43 -5.05 -7.62
N LEU A 59 -14.25 -4.44 -7.57
CA LEU A 59 -13.19 -4.81 -6.65
C LEU A 59 -13.54 -4.43 -5.21
N GLN A 60 -12.91 -5.07 -4.24
CA GLN A 60 -13.07 -4.72 -2.83
C GLN A 60 -12.06 -3.64 -2.43
N VAL A 61 -12.55 -2.54 -1.89
CA VAL A 61 -11.69 -1.48 -1.33
C VAL A 61 -11.14 -1.93 0.02
N VAL A 62 -9.81 -1.95 0.14
CA VAL A 62 -9.07 -2.36 1.33
C VAL A 62 -8.43 -1.13 1.97
N LEU A 63 -8.63 -0.94 3.27
CA LEU A 63 -8.16 0.21 4.06
C LEU A 63 -8.45 1.58 3.44
N GLY A 64 -9.39 1.67 2.48
CA GLY A 64 -9.74 2.91 1.78
C GLY A 64 -8.69 3.40 0.77
N VAL A 65 -7.62 2.64 0.50
CA VAL A 65 -6.48 3.07 -0.32
C VAL A 65 -6.31 2.30 -1.63
N VAL A 66 -6.78 1.06 -1.71
CA VAL A 66 -6.60 0.19 -2.88
C VAL A 66 -7.83 -0.68 -3.07
N ALA A 67 -8.21 -0.95 -4.31
CA ALA A 67 -9.25 -1.90 -4.67
C ALA A 67 -8.62 -3.16 -5.28
N LEU A 68 -8.92 -4.32 -4.70
CA LEU A 68 -8.32 -5.61 -5.04
C LEU A 68 -9.39 -6.67 -5.35
N PRO A 69 -9.06 -7.70 -6.17
CA PRO A 69 -9.95 -8.82 -6.51
C PRO A 69 -10.05 -9.84 -5.36
N VAL A 70 -10.56 -9.40 -4.21
CA VAL A 70 -10.55 -10.18 -2.95
C VAL A 70 -11.63 -11.26 -2.96
N SER A 71 -11.28 -12.45 -2.47
CA SER A 71 -12.18 -13.56 -2.17
C SER A 71 -13.07 -13.23 -0.94
N PRO A 72 -14.33 -13.69 -0.91
CA PRO A 72 -15.07 -14.42 -1.94
C PRO A 72 -15.78 -13.52 -2.97
N GLY A 73 -15.76 -12.21 -2.81
CA GLY A 73 -16.56 -11.26 -3.58
C GLY A 73 -16.19 -11.20 -5.08
N TYR A 74 -14.92 -11.44 -5.41
CA TYR A 74 -14.42 -11.44 -6.79
C TYR A 74 -14.07 -12.87 -7.22
N PRO A 75 -14.31 -13.29 -8.50
CA PRO A 75 -13.90 -14.60 -8.97
C PRO A 75 -12.36 -14.74 -8.97
N ALA A 76 -11.87 -15.98 -8.90
CA ALA A 76 -10.45 -16.23 -9.04
C ALA A 76 -9.92 -15.68 -10.37
N LEU A 77 -8.71 -15.18 -10.36
CA LEU A 77 -8.01 -14.67 -11.55
C LEU A 77 -7.57 -15.86 -12.42
N GLY A 78 -7.79 -15.76 -13.72
CA GLY A 78 -7.23 -16.70 -14.68
C GLY A 78 -5.71 -16.49 -14.80
N THR A 79 -4.97 -17.56 -15.07
CA THR A 79 -3.52 -17.54 -15.30
C THR A 79 -3.18 -17.93 -16.73
N SER A 80 -2.10 -17.37 -17.26
CA SER A 80 -1.41 -17.79 -18.49
C SER A 80 0.05 -18.06 -18.20
N LEU A 81 0.76 -18.67 -19.14
CA LEU A 81 2.22 -18.76 -19.01
C LEU A 81 2.84 -17.37 -19.00
N SER A 82 3.77 -17.13 -18.09
CA SER A 82 4.61 -15.93 -18.07
C SER A 82 5.47 -15.90 -19.32
N GLY A 83 5.70 -14.71 -19.90
CA GLY A 83 6.26 -14.54 -21.25
C GLY A 83 7.62 -15.17 -21.52
N ASP A 84 8.42 -15.44 -20.51
CA ASP A 84 9.73 -16.10 -20.61
C ASP A 84 9.70 -17.57 -20.20
N GLY A 85 8.62 -18.07 -19.57
CA GLY A 85 8.42 -19.49 -19.25
C GLY A 85 9.55 -20.16 -18.44
N ASN A 86 10.64 -19.44 -18.18
CA ASN A 86 11.88 -19.91 -17.60
C ASN A 86 12.04 -19.37 -16.18
N GLY A 87 11.55 -20.05 -15.22
CA GLY A 87 11.71 -19.65 -13.82
C GLY A 87 10.71 -20.33 -12.91
N PRO A 88 10.87 -20.20 -11.59
CA PRO A 88 9.95 -20.83 -10.64
C PRO A 88 8.53 -20.26 -10.75
N LEU A 89 8.38 -18.98 -11.07
CA LEU A 89 7.08 -18.30 -11.19
C LEU A 89 6.60 -18.27 -12.65
N ARG A 90 6.17 -19.42 -13.15
CA ARG A 90 5.82 -19.64 -14.59
C ARG A 90 4.44 -19.16 -14.99
N LEU A 91 3.56 -18.89 -14.05
CA LEU A 91 2.20 -18.46 -14.32
C LEU A 91 2.04 -16.97 -14.01
N PHE A 92 1.32 -16.27 -14.85
CA PHE A 92 0.97 -14.86 -14.66
C PHE A 92 -0.53 -14.67 -14.69
N ALA A 93 -1.07 -14.03 -13.66
CA ALA A 93 -2.45 -13.57 -13.62
C ALA A 93 -2.50 -12.06 -13.84
N LYS A 94 -2.88 -11.65 -15.03
CA LYS A 94 -3.02 -10.24 -15.38
C LYS A 94 -4.22 -9.64 -14.65
N THR A 95 -4.00 -8.56 -13.93
CA THR A 95 -5.05 -7.76 -13.29
C THR A 95 -4.60 -6.32 -13.10
N GLY A 96 -5.51 -5.36 -13.24
CA GLY A 96 -5.24 -3.97 -12.88
C GLY A 96 -5.09 -3.81 -11.37
N LEU A 97 -4.19 -2.94 -10.95
CA LEU A 97 -4.18 -2.39 -9.61
C LEU A 97 -4.94 -1.07 -9.63
N VAL A 98 -5.99 -0.95 -8.83
CA VAL A 98 -6.76 0.28 -8.73
C VAL A 98 -6.46 0.92 -7.38
N ILE A 99 -5.79 2.06 -7.39
CA ILE A 99 -5.37 2.77 -6.18
C ILE A 99 -6.15 4.07 -6.00
N ARG A 100 -6.36 4.47 -4.74
CA ARG A 100 -6.91 5.78 -4.46
C ARG A 100 -5.83 6.85 -4.62
N SER A 101 -6.10 7.86 -5.43
CA SER A 101 -5.22 9.02 -5.61
C SER A 101 -4.94 9.71 -4.26
N GLY A 102 -3.74 10.22 -4.08
CA GLY A 102 -3.36 10.95 -2.87
C GLY A 102 -3.11 10.07 -1.64
N THR A 103 -3.02 8.74 -1.79
CA THR A 103 -2.80 7.83 -0.66
C THR A 103 -1.43 7.16 -0.72
N ARG A 104 -0.85 6.89 0.47
CA ARG A 104 0.40 6.14 0.63
C ARG A 104 0.11 4.81 1.29
N PHE A 105 0.60 3.73 0.68
CA PHE A 105 0.44 2.38 1.21
C PHE A 105 1.45 1.40 0.63
N GLU A 106 1.43 0.18 1.12
CA GLU A 106 2.27 -0.92 0.65
C GLU A 106 1.42 -2.16 0.39
N LEU A 107 1.78 -2.90 -0.65
CA LEU A 107 1.33 -4.27 -0.87
C LEU A 107 2.48 -5.21 -0.57
N ILE A 108 2.24 -6.24 0.24
CA ILE A 108 3.29 -7.13 0.75
C ILE A 108 2.87 -8.58 0.54
N VAL A 109 3.75 -9.35 -0.05
CA VAL A 109 3.68 -10.81 -0.08
C VAL A 109 4.22 -11.32 1.26
N PRO A 110 3.46 -12.06 2.07
CA PRO A 110 3.95 -12.63 3.33
C PRO A 110 5.14 -13.57 3.12
N ALA A 111 6.07 -13.59 4.07
CA ALA A 111 7.32 -14.35 3.99
C ALA A 111 7.16 -15.82 3.56
N PRO A 112 6.18 -16.61 4.02
CA PRO A 112 6.00 -18.00 3.57
C PRO A 112 5.67 -18.15 2.07
N PHE A 113 5.25 -17.05 1.41
CA PHE A 113 4.85 -17.04 0.00
C PHE A 113 5.88 -16.41 -0.93
N THR A 114 6.97 -15.83 -0.44
CA THR A 114 7.94 -15.10 -1.29
C THR A 114 8.68 -15.97 -2.30
N SER A 115 8.80 -17.29 -2.08
CA SER A 115 9.35 -18.22 -3.06
C SER A 115 8.36 -18.64 -4.15
N ARG A 116 7.07 -18.35 -3.97
CA ARG A 116 5.97 -18.87 -4.79
C ARG A 116 5.12 -17.79 -5.43
N LEU A 117 5.22 -16.55 -4.95
CA LEU A 117 4.40 -15.42 -5.36
C LEU A 117 5.24 -14.16 -5.48
N SER A 118 5.09 -13.46 -6.58
CA SER A 118 5.51 -12.06 -6.72
C SER A 118 4.34 -11.23 -7.26
N ILE A 119 4.37 -9.95 -6.95
CA ILE A 119 3.37 -8.97 -7.36
C ILE A 119 4.06 -7.79 -8.02
N GLY A 120 3.40 -7.11 -8.95
CA GLY A 120 3.98 -5.91 -9.55
C GLY A 120 3.03 -5.24 -10.53
N TRP A 121 3.11 -3.92 -10.57
CA TRP A 121 2.35 -3.06 -11.48
C TRP A 121 3.22 -1.90 -11.93
N GLY A 122 2.87 -1.32 -13.08
CA GLY A 122 3.60 -0.25 -13.74
C GLY A 122 3.96 -0.61 -15.18
N SER A 123 4.88 0.16 -15.78
CA SER A 123 5.31 -0.04 -17.17
C SER A 123 6.84 0.02 -17.28
N PRO A 124 7.53 -1.12 -17.15
CA PRO A 124 7.02 -2.47 -16.89
C PRO A 124 6.69 -2.73 -15.42
N GLY A 125 5.74 -3.62 -15.16
CA GLY A 125 5.52 -4.15 -13.82
C GLY A 125 6.69 -5.04 -13.40
N ILE A 126 7.35 -4.72 -12.29
CA ILE A 126 8.52 -5.45 -11.78
C ILE A 126 8.05 -6.48 -10.75
N PRO A 127 8.27 -7.81 -10.97
CA PRO A 127 7.97 -8.82 -9.97
C PRO A 127 8.70 -8.56 -8.65
N SER A 128 7.95 -8.38 -7.57
CA SER A 128 8.47 -7.97 -6.27
C SER A 128 7.68 -8.66 -5.16
N HIS A 129 8.24 -8.69 -3.95
CA HIS A 129 7.52 -9.16 -2.77
C HIS A 129 6.88 -8.02 -1.98
N ARG A 130 7.27 -6.78 -2.31
CA ARG A 130 6.71 -5.58 -1.73
C ARG A 130 6.65 -4.47 -2.77
N VAL A 131 5.47 -3.90 -2.93
CA VAL A 131 5.21 -2.74 -3.80
C VAL A 131 4.87 -1.55 -2.93
N LEU A 132 5.70 -0.50 -3.02
CA LEU A 132 5.47 0.76 -2.34
C LEU A 132 4.69 1.69 -3.26
N VAL A 133 3.63 2.27 -2.74
CA VAL A 133 2.83 3.29 -3.42
C VAL A 133 2.96 4.59 -2.65
N ASP A 134 3.54 5.59 -3.29
CA ASP A 134 3.67 6.93 -2.73
C ASP A 134 2.65 7.88 -3.41
N ASN A 135 1.99 8.64 -2.61
CA ASN A 135 1.07 9.78 -2.84
C ASN A 135 0.94 10.24 -4.32
N CYS A 136 0.24 9.49 -5.16
CA CYS A 136 0.01 9.83 -6.57
C CYS A 136 -1.14 10.88 -6.72
N ALA A 137 -1.01 12.05 -6.08
CA ALA A 137 -2.07 13.06 -5.98
C ALA A 137 -2.21 13.93 -7.24
N ASP A 138 -1.11 14.15 -7.98
CA ASP A 138 -1.04 15.18 -9.01
C ASP A 138 -1.58 14.74 -10.39
N ILE A 139 -2.10 13.50 -10.48
CA ILE A 139 -2.55 12.90 -11.76
C ILE A 139 -3.99 13.30 -12.11
N GLY A 140 -4.76 13.73 -11.10
CA GLY A 140 -6.21 13.91 -11.24
C GLY A 140 -6.97 12.58 -11.15
N GLY A 141 -8.30 12.65 -10.92
CA GLY A 141 -9.13 11.47 -10.69
C GLY A 141 -9.08 10.96 -9.25
N ALA A 142 -10.16 10.27 -8.83
CA ALA A 142 -10.24 9.69 -7.48
C ALA A 142 -9.54 8.34 -7.37
N TRP A 143 -9.51 7.58 -8.47
CA TRP A 143 -8.93 6.26 -8.60
C TRP A 143 -8.08 6.16 -9.86
N LEU A 144 -6.92 5.56 -9.73
CA LEU A 144 -5.94 5.37 -10.80
C LEU A 144 -5.76 3.87 -11.03
N ALA A 145 -5.72 3.43 -12.28
CA ALA A 145 -5.44 2.03 -12.62
C ALA A 145 -4.06 1.87 -13.23
N TYR A 146 -3.39 0.78 -12.86
CA TYR A 146 -2.07 0.38 -13.34
C TYR A 146 -2.11 -1.02 -13.92
N ALA A 147 -1.40 -1.26 -15.01
CA ALA A 147 -1.25 -2.60 -15.58
C ALA A 147 -0.28 -3.43 -14.76
N GLY A 148 -0.53 -4.74 -14.63
CA GLY A 148 0.35 -5.66 -13.93
C GLY A 148 -0.38 -6.91 -13.48
N GLY A 149 0.05 -7.50 -12.33
CA GLY A 149 -0.59 -8.70 -11.81
C GLY A 149 0.25 -9.48 -10.81
N TYR A 150 -0.02 -10.79 -10.81
CA TYR A 150 0.57 -11.77 -9.91
C TYR A 150 1.35 -12.81 -10.71
N TRP A 151 2.60 -13.06 -10.34
CA TRP A 151 3.41 -14.20 -10.82
C TRP A 151 3.41 -15.29 -9.76
N ILE A 152 3.09 -16.52 -10.16
CA ILE A 152 2.94 -17.65 -9.24
C ILE A 152 3.53 -18.93 -9.82
N ASP A 153 4.01 -19.81 -8.96
CA ASP A 153 4.57 -21.12 -9.33
C ASP A 153 3.50 -22.11 -9.78
N HIS A 154 2.35 -22.12 -9.10
CA HIS A 154 1.19 -22.95 -9.42
C HIS A 154 -0.11 -22.29 -8.92
N PRO A 155 -1.27 -22.64 -9.49
CA PRO A 155 -2.55 -22.08 -9.09
C PRO A 155 -2.80 -22.24 -7.59
N ALA A 156 -3.14 -21.14 -6.90
CA ALA A 156 -3.40 -21.15 -5.46
C ALA A 156 -4.29 -19.99 -5.02
N CYS A 157 -4.84 -20.12 -3.83
CA CYS A 157 -5.34 -19.00 -3.04
C CYS A 157 -4.18 -18.39 -2.26
N VAL A 158 -3.87 -17.12 -2.48
CA VAL A 158 -2.69 -16.46 -1.93
C VAL A 158 -3.05 -15.29 -1.04
N PRO A 159 -2.33 -15.08 0.08
CA PRO A 159 -2.48 -13.90 0.92
C PRO A 159 -1.69 -12.72 0.36
N VAL A 160 -2.25 -11.53 0.50
CA VAL A 160 -1.58 -10.25 0.28
C VAL A 160 -1.90 -9.34 1.46
N ILE A 161 -0.90 -8.69 2.02
CA ILE A 161 -1.07 -7.72 3.10
C ILE A 161 -1.07 -6.32 2.50
N VAL A 162 -2.11 -5.56 2.82
CA VAL A 162 -2.17 -4.11 2.57
C VAL A 162 -1.79 -3.40 3.86
N ARG A 163 -0.84 -2.47 3.79
CA ARG A 163 -0.44 -1.64 4.94
C ARG A 163 -0.58 -0.16 4.60
N ALA A 164 -1.36 0.57 5.39
CA ALA A 164 -1.61 1.99 5.19
C ALA A 164 -1.93 2.69 6.52
N GLY A 165 -1.39 3.87 6.75
CA GLY A 165 -1.72 4.71 7.91
C GLY A 165 -1.54 4.01 9.26
N GLY A 166 -0.50 3.19 9.42
CA GLY A 166 -0.25 2.41 10.64
C GLY A 166 -1.16 1.19 10.85
N LYS A 167 -2.09 0.92 9.92
CA LYS A 167 -2.96 -0.27 9.90
C LYS A 167 -2.47 -1.29 8.88
N GLN A 168 -2.81 -2.55 9.10
CA GLN A 168 -2.62 -3.59 8.09
C GLN A 168 -3.83 -4.51 8.02
N GLN A 169 -4.07 -5.05 6.82
CA GLN A 169 -5.13 -6.01 6.54
C GLN A 169 -4.61 -7.06 5.58
N GLU A 170 -4.73 -8.32 5.94
CA GLU A 170 -4.49 -9.43 5.04
C GLU A 170 -5.78 -9.73 4.26
N VAL A 171 -5.63 -9.96 2.97
CA VAL A 171 -6.70 -10.36 2.06
C VAL A 171 -6.26 -11.58 1.27
N HIS A 172 -7.22 -12.39 0.82
CA HIS A 172 -6.95 -13.58 0.04
C HIS A 172 -7.44 -13.40 -1.39
N ILE A 173 -6.61 -13.80 -2.35
CA ILE A 173 -6.86 -13.65 -3.79
C ILE A 173 -6.66 -15.01 -4.44
N GLY A 174 -7.66 -15.48 -5.17
CA GLY A 174 -7.54 -16.69 -6.00
C GLY A 174 -6.74 -16.37 -7.26
N VAL A 175 -5.61 -17.03 -7.45
CA VAL A 175 -4.73 -16.89 -8.61
C VAL A 175 -4.61 -18.24 -9.29
N GLY A 176 -5.30 -18.43 -10.42
CA GLY A 176 -5.42 -19.71 -11.11
C GLY A 176 -6.29 -20.76 -10.41
N ALA A 177 -6.48 -20.63 -9.09
CA ALA A 177 -7.36 -21.45 -8.28
C ALA A 177 -8.21 -20.59 -7.37
N ALA A 178 -9.45 -21.02 -7.10
CA ALA A 178 -10.35 -20.29 -6.23
C ALA A 178 -9.95 -20.45 -4.75
N CYS A 179 -10.11 -19.38 -3.97
CA CYS A 179 -10.09 -19.46 -2.52
C CYS A 179 -11.37 -20.15 -1.99
N PRO A 180 -11.39 -20.61 -0.72
CA PRO A 180 -12.61 -21.15 -0.10
C PRO A 180 -13.79 -20.17 -0.26
N GLY A 181 -14.91 -20.68 -0.79
CA GLY A 181 -16.11 -19.89 -1.04
C GLY A 181 -16.06 -18.94 -2.25
N GLN A 182 -14.97 -18.91 -2.98
CA GLN A 182 -14.79 -18.08 -4.19
C GLN A 182 -15.24 -18.83 -5.43
N ARG A 183 -15.75 -18.12 -6.44
CA ARG A 183 -16.04 -18.67 -7.76
C ARG A 183 -14.73 -18.91 -8.52
N THR A 184 -14.67 -19.98 -9.31
CA THR A 184 -13.55 -20.25 -10.22
C THR A 184 -13.44 -19.17 -11.29
N ALA A 185 -12.23 -19.02 -11.87
CA ALA A 185 -12.02 -18.14 -13.01
C ALA A 185 -12.89 -18.57 -14.20
N ALA A 186 -13.48 -17.60 -14.90
CA ALA A 186 -14.18 -17.89 -16.14
C ALA A 186 -13.19 -18.46 -17.19
N GLY A 187 -13.48 -19.64 -17.73
CA GLY A 187 -12.67 -20.26 -18.79
C GLY A 187 -11.60 -21.25 -18.36
N VAL A 188 -11.32 -21.42 -17.06
CA VAL A 188 -10.50 -22.55 -16.57
C VAL A 188 -11.42 -23.77 -16.45
N ARG A 189 -11.39 -24.66 -17.47
CA ARG A 189 -11.94 -26.01 -17.29
C ARG A 189 -10.93 -26.83 -16.46
N PRO A 190 -11.42 -27.63 -15.51
CA PRO A 190 -10.56 -28.52 -14.72
C PRO A 190 -9.85 -29.54 -15.62
#